data_a2720eaf9a47724644b92b64028ff4db
#
_entry.id   a2720eaf9a47724644b92b64028ff4db
#
_cell.length_a   1.000
_cell.length_b   1.000
_cell.length_c   1.000
_cell.angle_alpha   90.00
_cell.angle_beta   90.00
_cell.angle_gamma   90.00
#
_symmetry.space_group_name_H-M   'P 1'
#
loop_
_entity.id
_entity.type
_entity.pdbx_description
1 polymer ?
#
loop_
_entity_poly.entity_id
_entity_poly.type
_entity_poly.pdbx_seq_one_letter_code
_entity_poly.pdbx_strand_id
1 'polypeptide(L)'
;MSLSFAVNRTCAPQLALPEFIALAVQVGVSAVEIRNDIEGREFHDGTPATEVKARLQDAGLKVASVNALQRFNEWTPTRAQEAEAIIAYAAALGAPGVVLCPVHNQDHGWTEAEAEKNLRDGLRQLRPILQAHGITGYVEPLGMKGSTLKRQDMAVAAVSDIDGWDVFQLCYDTFQFFRCGDTQLVPDRIGLAHMSGIARTDLAPADLTEPDRGLIFVGDRVGNIAQLRALQAAGYRGFVSMEPFSPEVQTDPRLAEHLRASLDYVAMLLAAGAGA
;
A
#
# COMPACT_ATOMS: atom_id res chain seq x y z
N MET A 1 -19.10 5.59 10.56
CA MET A 1 -18.06 6.61 10.28
C MET A 1 -17.49 6.36 8.89
N SER A 2 -17.14 7.42 8.15
CA SER A 2 -16.57 7.31 6.80
C SER A 2 -15.10 6.89 6.84
N LEU A 3 -14.64 6.13 5.85
CA LEU A 3 -13.23 5.85 5.62
C LEU A 3 -12.53 7.11 5.10
N SER A 4 -11.23 7.24 5.39
CA SER A 4 -10.39 8.34 4.89
C SER A 4 -9.63 7.87 3.66
N PHE A 5 -9.82 8.55 2.51
CA PHE A 5 -9.16 8.18 1.27
C PHE A 5 -7.82 8.89 1.09
N ALA A 6 -6.91 8.17 0.46
CA ALA A 6 -5.63 8.68 -0.04
C ALA A 6 -5.43 8.28 -1.50
N VAL A 7 -4.45 8.88 -2.16
CA VAL A 7 -3.96 8.45 -3.47
C VAL A 7 -2.49 8.07 -3.38
N ASN A 8 -2.16 6.91 -3.97
CA ASN A 8 -0.79 6.46 -4.10
C ASN A 8 -0.12 7.17 -5.29
N ARG A 9 1.16 7.44 -5.17
CA ARG A 9 1.99 8.06 -6.20
C ARG A 9 1.98 7.30 -7.53
N THR A 10 1.62 6.01 -7.52
CA THR A 10 1.42 5.18 -8.73
C THR A 10 0.34 5.70 -9.65
N CYS A 11 -0.62 6.46 -9.15
CA CYS A 11 -1.66 7.08 -9.99
C CYS A 11 -1.07 7.99 -11.07
N ALA A 12 0.04 8.66 -10.77
CA ALA A 12 0.65 9.67 -11.63
C ALA A 12 2.18 9.71 -11.46
N PRO A 13 2.90 8.63 -11.79
CA PRO A 13 4.35 8.54 -11.56
C PRO A 13 5.16 9.57 -12.37
N GLN A 14 4.62 10.02 -13.50
CA GLN A 14 5.26 10.98 -14.40
C GLN A 14 5.19 12.44 -13.91
N LEU A 15 4.25 12.80 -13.03
CA LEU A 15 4.08 14.17 -12.56
C LEU A 15 5.23 14.58 -11.63
N ALA A 16 5.65 15.85 -11.67
CA ALA A 16 6.50 16.41 -10.62
C ALA A 16 5.72 16.56 -9.31
N LEU A 17 6.42 16.68 -8.18
CA LEU A 17 5.77 16.75 -6.85
C LEU A 17 4.70 17.86 -6.74
N PRO A 18 4.93 19.11 -7.23
CA PRO A 18 3.89 20.15 -7.18
C PRO A 18 2.62 19.79 -7.97
N GLU A 19 2.78 19.14 -9.12
CA GLU A 19 1.67 18.70 -9.98
C GLU A 19 0.90 17.54 -9.33
N PHE A 20 1.60 16.61 -8.69
CA PHE A 20 0.98 15.51 -7.93
C PHE A 20 0.20 16.04 -6.71
N ILE A 21 0.74 17.02 -6.00
CA ILE A 21 0.04 17.71 -4.91
C ILE A 21 -1.24 18.39 -5.45
N ALA A 22 -1.15 19.11 -6.56
CA ALA A 22 -2.29 19.75 -7.19
C ALA A 22 -3.37 18.72 -7.61
N LEU A 23 -2.94 17.58 -8.16
CA LEU A 23 -3.83 16.44 -8.47
C LEU A 23 -4.57 15.95 -7.22
N ALA A 24 -3.85 15.68 -6.13
CA ALA A 24 -4.45 15.18 -4.88
C ALA A 24 -5.47 16.18 -4.28
N VAL A 25 -5.15 17.47 -4.30
CA VAL A 25 -6.07 18.55 -3.87
C VAL A 25 -7.30 18.61 -4.78
N GLN A 26 -7.12 18.53 -6.09
CA GLN A 26 -8.23 18.53 -7.06
C GLN A 26 -9.12 17.30 -6.90
N VAL A 27 -8.55 16.14 -6.63
CA VAL A 27 -9.30 14.90 -6.32
C VAL A 27 -10.07 15.03 -5.00
N GLY A 28 -9.57 15.80 -4.06
CA GLY A 28 -10.23 16.06 -2.77
C GLY A 28 -9.90 15.01 -1.69
N VAL A 29 -8.78 14.30 -1.82
CA VAL A 29 -8.29 13.38 -0.78
C VAL A 29 -7.61 14.12 0.36
N SER A 30 -7.53 13.49 1.52
CA SER A 30 -6.88 14.07 2.71
C SER A 30 -5.43 13.65 2.90
N ALA A 31 -4.96 12.68 2.12
CA ALA A 31 -3.61 12.13 2.25
C ALA A 31 -3.08 11.60 0.91
N VAL A 32 -1.77 11.43 0.86
CA VAL A 32 -1.06 10.79 -0.25
C VAL A 32 -0.07 9.75 0.27
N GLU A 33 0.27 8.78 -0.57
CA GLU A 33 1.44 7.94 -0.35
C GLU A 33 2.56 8.37 -1.27
N ILE A 34 3.76 8.53 -0.69
CA ILE A 34 5.00 8.81 -1.41
C ILE A 34 5.68 7.49 -1.76
N ARG A 35 6.31 7.42 -2.94
CA ARG A 35 7.04 6.23 -3.38
C ARG A 35 8.53 6.50 -3.50
N ASN A 36 9.31 5.53 -3.04
CA ASN A 36 10.78 5.57 -3.13
C ASN A 36 11.33 4.80 -4.33
N ASP A 37 10.48 4.22 -5.16
CA ASP A 37 10.86 3.38 -6.30
C ASP A 37 10.56 4.03 -7.67
N ILE A 38 10.20 5.30 -7.69
CA ILE A 38 9.97 6.07 -8.92
C ILE A 38 11.21 6.91 -9.23
N GLU A 39 11.97 6.49 -10.24
CA GLU A 39 13.20 7.16 -10.65
C GLU A 39 12.96 8.64 -10.99
N GLY A 40 13.87 9.52 -10.55
CA GLY A 40 13.80 10.96 -10.80
C GLY A 40 12.67 11.69 -10.08
N ARG A 41 12.10 11.09 -9.05
CA ARG A 41 11.08 11.69 -8.17
C ARG A 41 11.61 11.81 -6.74
N GLU A 42 10.79 12.42 -5.89
CA GLU A 42 11.09 12.59 -4.47
C GLU A 42 11.60 11.28 -3.84
N PHE A 43 12.60 11.36 -3.01
CA PHE A 43 13.51 10.34 -2.53
C PHE A 43 14.70 10.08 -3.49
N HIS A 44 14.45 9.74 -4.77
CA HIS A 44 15.50 9.44 -5.76
C HIS A 44 16.20 10.68 -6.31
N ASP A 45 15.48 11.80 -6.45
CA ASP A 45 16.02 13.05 -6.96
C ASP A 45 16.81 13.85 -5.90
N GLY A 46 16.89 13.35 -4.67
CA GLY A 46 17.57 13.99 -3.56
C GLY A 46 16.74 15.08 -2.87
N THR A 47 15.45 15.25 -3.22
CA THR A 47 14.58 16.21 -2.53
C THR A 47 14.49 15.84 -1.03
N PRO A 48 14.84 16.76 -0.12
CA PRO A 48 14.78 16.48 1.31
C PRO A 48 13.34 16.14 1.77
N ALA A 49 13.21 15.12 2.63
CA ALA A 49 11.91 14.72 3.20
C ALA A 49 11.17 15.89 3.88
N THR A 50 11.92 16.79 4.53
CA THR A 50 11.38 17.98 5.19
C THR A 50 10.78 18.99 4.19
N GLU A 51 11.32 19.08 2.99
CA GLU A 51 10.77 19.92 1.93
C GLU A 51 9.48 19.31 1.38
N VAL A 52 9.45 17.99 1.12
CA VAL A 52 8.24 17.29 0.69
C VAL A 52 7.14 17.46 1.74
N LYS A 53 7.49 17.28 3.03
CA LYS A 53 6.58 17.48 4.17
C LYS A 53 5.96 18.88 4.17
N ALA A 54 6.79 19.92 4.05
CA ALA A 54 6.32 21.31 4.06
C ALA A 54 5.32 21.55 2.92
N ARG A 55 5.65 21.14 1.70
CA ARG A 55 4.78 21.30 0.52
C ARG A 55 3.43 20.58 0.68
N LEU A 56 3.42 19.36 1.24
CA LEU A 56 2.19 18.62 1.52
C LEU A 56 1.36 19.31 2.61
N GLN A 57 1.99 19.76 3.68
CA GLN A 57 1.32 20.48 4.77
C GLN A 57 0.71 21.81 4.30
N ASP A 58 1.41 22.58 3.46
CA ASP A 58 0.90 23.82 2.87
C ASP A 58 -0.35 23.57 2.00
N ALA A 59 -0.45 22.38 1.38
CA ALA A 59 -1.62 21.95 0.62
C ALA A 59 -2.71 21.28 1.49
N GLY A 60 -2.53 21.16 2.81
CA GLY A 60 -3.46 20.50 3.72
C GLY A 60 -3.48 18.98 3.61
N LEU A 61 -2.46 18.38 3.00
CA LEU A 61 -2.35 16.94 2.79
C LEU A 61 -1.49 16.28 3.89
N LYS A 62 -1.91 15.08 4.29
CA LYS A 62 -1.13 14.18 5.15
C LYS A 62 -0.36 13.17 4.30
N VAL A 63 0.64 12.53 4.90
CA VAL A 63 1.28 11.35 4.33
C VAL A 63 0.67 10.12 4.96
N ALA A 64 0.16 9.19 4.14
CA ALA A 64 -0.40 7.92 4.60
C ALA A 64 0.70 6.87 4.83
N SER A 65 1.69 6.82 3.96
CA SER A 65 2.87 5.95 4.07
C SER A 65 4.00 6.40 3.14
N VAL A 66 5.16 5.75 3.27
CA VAL A 66 6.16 5.64 2.20
C VAL A 66 6.14 4.21 1.66
N ASN A 67 5.99 4.05 0.35
CA ASN A 67 5.85 2.76 -0.34
C ASN A 67 6.99 2.57 -1.35
N ALA A 68 7.91 1.57 -1.22
CA ALA A 68 7.99 0.56 -0.19
C ALA A 68 9.43 0.06 -0.01
N LEU A 69 9.71 -0.54 1.14
CA LEU A 69 10.91 -1.37 1.25
C LEU A 69 10.65 -2.69 0.55
N GLN A 70 11.19 -2.81 -0.66
CA GLN A 70 11.06 -4.01 -1.48
C GLN A 70 11.94 -5.14 -0.96
N ARG A 71 11.46 -6.40 -1.08
CA ARG A 71 12.21 -7.62 -0.73
C ARG A 71 12.71 -7.59 0.73
N PHE A 72 11.91 -7.07 1.67
CA PHE A 72 12.32 -6.88 3.06
C PHE A 72 12.76 -8.18 3.75
N ASN A 73 12.25 -9.32 3.31
CA ASN A 73 12.55 -10.66 3.83
C ASN A 73 13.75 -11.34 3.14
N GLU A 74 14.47 -10.63 2.27
CA GLU A 74 15.80 -11.01 1.77
C GLU A 74 16.85 -10.12 2.44
N TRP A 75 17.17 -10.45 3.67
CA TRP A 75 18.02 -9.60 4.50
C TRP A 75 19.49 -9.72 4.12
N THR A 76 20.09 -8.61 3.77
CA THR A 76 21.53 -8.46 3.43
C THR A 76 22.04 -7.14 4.01
N PRO A 77 23.38 -6.92 4.07
CA PRO A 77 23.91 -5.61 4.46
C PRO A 77 23.38 -4.44 3.61
N THR A 78 23.19 -4.65 2.31
CA THR A 78 22.60 -3.65 1.41
C THR A 78 21.13 -3.39 1.79
N ARG A 79 20.35 -4.46 2.06
CA ARG A 79 18.96 -4.32 2.48
C ARG A 79 18.83 -3.58 3.82
N ALA A 80 19.77 -3.78 4.74
CA ALA A 80 19.80 -3.04 5.99
C ALA A 80 20.03 -1.54 5.77
N GLN A 81 20.90 -1.15 4.84
CA GLN A 81 21.14 0.24 4.48
C GLN A 81 19.91 0.87 3.80
N GLU A 82 19.26 0.15 2.90
CA GLU A 82 18.03 0.61 2.26
C GLU A 82 16.89 0.79 3.28
N ALA A 83 16.76 -0.15 4.21
CA ALA A 83 15.77 -0.06 5.29
C ALA A 83 15.98 1.17 6.16
N GLU A 84 17.24 1.40 6.60
CA GLU A 84 17.59 2.60 7.38
C GLU A 84 17.27 3.89 6.61
N ALA A 85 17.64 3.96 5.34
CA ALA A 85 17.43 5.15 4.50
C ALA A 85 15.94 5.47 4.32
N ILE A 86 15.11 4.47 3.96
CA ILE A 86 13.69 4.70 3.73
C ILE A 86 12.92 4.99 5.03
N ILE A 87 13.28 4.32 6.13
CA ILE A 87 12.63 4.51 7.43
C ILE A 87 12.99 5.89 8.01
N ALA A 88 14.26 6.31 7.92
CA ALA A 88 14.69 7.65 8.31
C ALA A 88 14.00 8.74 7.47
N TYR A 89 13.88 8.52 6.15
CA TYR A 89 13.15 9.43 5.26
C TYR A 89 11.67 9.53 5.65
N ALA A 90 11.01 8.40 5.89
CA ALA A 90 9.61 8.36 6.33
C ALA A 90 9.39 9.11 7.64
N ALA A 91 10.27 8.94 8.61
CA ALA A 91 10.23 9.67 9.88
C ALA A 91 10.37 11.18 9.68
N ALA A 92 11.35 11.63 8.88
CA ALA A 92 11.55 13.05 8.57
C ALA A 92 10.37 13.65 7.79
N LEU A 93 9.77 12.87 6.88
CA LEU A 93 8.57 13.23 6.13
C LEU A 93 7.35 13.37 7.04
N GLY A 94 7.33 12.68 8.18
CA GLY A 94 6.18 12.59 9.10
C GLY A 94 5.15 11.56 8.65
N ALA A 95 5.57 10.57 7.87
CA ALA A 95 4.75 9.42 7.55
C ALA A 95 4.58 8.52 8.80
N PRO A 96 3.40 7.92 9.02
CA PRO A 96 3.20 6.99 10.14
C PRO A 96 3.89 5.64 9.93
N GLY A 97 4.18 5.26 8.69
CA GLY A 97 4.77 3.96 8.40
C GLY A 97 5.36 3.83 7.00
N VAL A 98 6.03 2.69 6.80
CA VAL A 98 6.62 2.23 5.54
C VAL A 98 6.00 0.90 5.15
N VAL A 99 5.58 0.77 3.88
CA VAL A 99 5.10 -0.51 3.34
C VAL A 99 6.27 -1.45 3.12
N LEU A 100 6.10 -2.72 3.51
CA LEU A 100 7.10 -3.77 3.45
C LEU A 100 6.64 -4.85 2.47
N CYS A 101 7.22 -4.86 1.26
CA CYS A 101 6.92 -5.83 0.22
C CYS A 101 7.88 -7.02 0.30
N PRO A 102 7.38 -8.28 0.28
CA PRO A 102 8.22 -9.48 0.29
C PRO A 102 8.92 -9.71 -1.05
N VAL A 103 9.82 -10.69 -1.08
CA VAL A 103 10.29 -11.26 -2.33
C VAL A 103 9.11 -11.87 -3.08
N HIS A 104 8.92 -11.47 -4.34
CA HIS A 104 7.75 -11.84 -5.15
C HIS A 104 8.08 -12.24 -6.60
N ASN A 105 9.35 -12.43 -6.94
CA ASN A 105 9.75 -12.99 -8.22
C ASN A 105 9.69 -14.52 -8.19
N GLN A 106 9.30 -15.13 -9.32
CA GLN A 106 9.15 -16.59 -9.40
C GLN A 106 10.48 -17.34 -9.27
N ASP A 107 11.59 -16.69 -9.60
CA ASP A 107 12.93 -17.30 -9.62
C ASP A 107 13.73 -17.10 -8.33
N HIS A 108 13.05 -16.85 -7.21
CA HIS A 108 13.74 -16.63 -5.92
C HIS A 108 14.47 -17.88 -5.41
N GLY A 109 14.09 -19.07 -5.87
CA GLY A 109 14.77 -20.34 -5.56
C GLY A 109 14.60 -20.87 -4.13
N TRP A 110 13.79 -20.22 -3.28
CA TRP A 110 13.58 -20.64 -1.90
C TRP A 110 12.49 -21.72 -1.77
N THR A 111 12.72 -22.67 -0.91
CA THR A 111 11.68 -23.56 -0.40
C THR A 111 10.69 -22.79 0.48
N GLU A 112 9.51 -23.35 0.75
CA GLU A 112 8.54 -22.74 1.68
C GLU A 112 9.16 -22.52 3.08
N ALA A 113 9.91 -23.48 3.59
CA ALA A 113 10.57 -23.36 4.89
C ALA A 113 11.62 -22.24 4.92
N GLU A 114 12.36 -22.05 3.83
CA GLU A 114 13.30 -20.93 3.70
C GLU A 114 12.57 -19.60 3.60
N ALA A 115 11.48 -19.52 2.85
CA ALA A 115 10.65 -18.32 2.75
C ALA A 115 10.07 -17.91 4.12
N GLU A 116 9.54 -18.87 4.87
CA GLU A 116 9.03 -18.64 6.23
C GLU A 116 10.12 -18.19 7.20
N LYS A 117 11.28 -18.84 7.16
CA LYS A 117 12.44 -18.47 7.98
C LYS A 117 12.90 -17.04 7.63
N ASN A 118 13.10 -16.75 6.35
CA ASN A 118 13.56 -15.45 5.88
C ASN A 118 12.56 -14.33 6.20
N LEU A 119 11.27 -14.61 6.16
CA LEU A 119 10.22 -13.67 6.59
C LEU A 119 10.42 -13.26 8.05
N ARG A 120 10.57 -14.23 8.98
CA ARG A 120 10.79 -13.96 10.40
C ARG A 120 12.11 -13.26 10.66
N ASP A 121 13.15 -13.66 9.95
CA ASP A 121 14.48 -13.05 10.11
C ASP A 121 14.49 -11.60 9.63
N GLY A 122 13.88 -11.30 8.48
CA GLY A 122 13.71 -9.92 7.99
C GLY A 122 12.95 -9.04 8.97
N LEU A 123 11.83 -9.54 9.52
CA LEU A 123 11.06 -8.82 10.54
C LEU A 123 11.87 -8.56 11.81
N ARG A 124 12.64 -9.55 12.32
CA ARG A 124 13.50 -9.37 13.50
C ARG A 124 14.56 -8.29 13.28
N GLN A 125 15.12 -8.23 12.08
CA GLN A 125 16.15 -7.24 11.75
C GLN A 125 15.55 -5.83 11.57
N LEU A 126 14.35 -5.73 11.02
CA LEU A 126 13.65 -4.45 10.83
C LEU A 126 13.14 -3.85 12.13
N ARG A 127 12.71 -4.67 13.08
CA ARG A 127 12.09 -4.21 14.33
C ARG A 127 12.91 -3.12 15.06
N PRO A 128 14.21 -3.29 15.36
CA PRO A 128 14.98 -2.25 16.05
C PRO A 128 15.12 -0.96 15.24
N ILE A 129 15.17 -1.03 13.91
CA ILE A 129 15.23 0.16 13.03
C ILE A 129 13.92 0.93 13.13
N LEU A 130 12.78 0.25 12.97
CA LEU A 130 11.47 0.85 13.09
C LEU A 130 11.24 1.49 14.47
N GLN A 131 11.64 0.80 15.55
CA GLN A 131 11.57 1.32 16.92
C GLN A 131 12.41 2.59 17.10
N ALA A 132 13.64 2.60 16.60
CA ALA A 132 14.54 3.74 16.72
C ALA A 132 13.99 5.03 16.06
N HIS A 133 13.21 4.88 14.99
CA HIS A 133 12.61 5.98 14.26
C HIS A 133 11.15 6.25 14.62
N GLY A 134 10.51 5.41 15.44
CA GLY A 134 9.08 5.53 15.78
C GLY A 134 8.16 5.33 14.59
N ILE A 135 8.54 4.47 13.63
CA ILE A 135 7.81 4.20 12.37
C ILE A 135 7.19 2.81 12.41
N THR A 136 5.97 2.68 11.89
CA THR A 136 5.29 1.39 11.73
C THR A 136 5.73 0.71 10.44
N GLY A 137 6.04 -0.59 10.50
CA GLY A 137 6.20 -1.43 9.32
C GLY A 137 4.85 -2.00 8.88
N TYR A 138 4.34 -1.62 7.72
CA TYR A 138 3.11 -2.16 7.14
C TYR A 138 3.44 -3.37 6.28
N VAL A 139 3.35 -4.57 6.84
CA VAL A 139 3.65 -5.82 6.12
C VAL A 139 2.56 -6.09 5.09
N GLU A 140 2.92 -6.15 3.82
CA GLU A 140 2.00 -6.35 2.72
C GLU A 140 2.11 -7.76 2.14
N PRO A 141 1.12 -8.64 2.35
CA PRO A 141 1.02 -9.89 1.62
C PRO A 141 0.69 -9.61 0.14
N LEU A 142 1.50 -10.16 -0.77
CA LEU A 142 1.30 -10.02 -2.21
C LEU A 142 0.76 -11.33 -2.79
N GLY A 143 -0.48 -11.32 -3.28
CA GLY A 143 -1.21 -12.51 -3.72
C GLY A 143 -0.72 -13.16 -5.02
N MET A 144 0.43 -12.76 -5.55
CA MET A 144 0.97 -13.27 -6.82
C MET A 144 1.69 -14.62 -6.67
N LYS A 145 1.75 -15.39 -7.78
CA LYS A 145 2.30 -16.76 -7.81
C LYS A 145 3.72 -16.87 -7.27
N GLY A 146 4.57 -15.90 -7.55
CA GLY A 146 5.98 -15.87 -7.12
C GLY A 146 6.23 -15.25 -5.76
N SER A 147 5.19 -14.83 -5.03
CA SER A 147 5.38 -14.21 -3.73
C SER A 147 5.72 -15.22 -2.63
N THR A 148 6.65 -14.86 -1.78
CA THR A 148 7.03 -15.62 -0.59
C THR A 148 6.12 -15.36 0.62
N LEU A 149 5.26 -14.33 0.53
CA LEU A 149 4.24 -13.99 1.52
C LEU A 149 2.96 -13.61 0.78
N LYS A 150 1.98 -14.52 0.73
CA LYS A 150 0.77 -14.36 -0.11
C LYS A 150 -0.48 -13.96 0.66
N ARG A 151 -0.61 -14.39 1.92
CA ARG A 151 -1.85 -14.26 2.70
C ARG A 151 -1.61 -13.61 4.04
N GLN A 152 -2.67 -13.02 4.58
CA GLN A 152 -2.62 -12.35 5.87
C GLN A 152 -2.27 -13.29 7.03
N ASP A 153 -2.79 -14.54 7.03
CA ASP A 153 -2.50 -15.52 8.07
C ASP A 153 -1.00 -15.81 8.22
N MET A 154 -0.27 -15.86 7.08
CA MET A 154 1.19 -16.03 7.09
C MET A 154 1.89 -14.84 7.74
N ALA A 155 1.46 -13.60 7.41
CA ALA A 155 2.02 -12.39 8.00
C ALA A 155 1.71 -12.32 9.51
N VAL A 156 0.47 -12.63 9.90
CA VAL A 156 0.05 -12.65 11.30
C VAL A 156 0.87 -13.66 12.11
N ALA A 157 1.04 -14.88 11.59
CA ALA A 157 1.87 -15.89 12.24
C ALA A 157 3.32 -15.39 12.42
N ALA A 158 3.92 -14.86 11.36
CA ALA A 158 5.33 -14.42 11.40
C ALA A 158 5.56 -13.24 12.37
N VAL A 159 4.65 -12.23 12.37
CA VAL A 159 4.75 -11.10 13.30
C VAL A 159 4.50 -11.54 14.74
N SER A 160 3.55 -12.45 14.97
CA SER A 160 3.27 -13.00 16.30
C SER A 160 4.43 -13.81 16.84
N ASP A 161 5.08 -14.64 16.01
CA ASP A 161 6.21 -15.48 16.41
C ASP A 161 7.44 -14.67 16.87
N ILE A 162 7.55 -13.41 16.47
CA ILE A 162 8.62 -12.50 16.88
C ILE A 162 8.16 -11.48 17.94
N ASP A 163 6.90 -11.58 18.42
CA ASP A 163 6.28 -10.61 19.32
C ASP A 163 6.38 -9.17 18.79
N GLY A 164 6.10 -8.99 17.49
CA GLY A 164 6.42 -7.77 16.74
C GLY A 164 5.28 -6.75 16.62
N TRP A 165 4.11 -6.98 17.25
CA TRP A 165 2.93 -6.11 17.10
C TRP A 165 3.08 -4.71 17.71
N ASP A 166 4.19 -4.42 18.35
CA ASP A 166 4.54 -3.10 18.85
C ASP A 166 4.96 -2.12 17.73
N VAL A 167 5.46 -2.65 16.59
CA VAL A 167 5.93 -1.83 15.45
C VAL A 167 5.40 -2.30 14.11
N PHE A 168 4.81 -3.49 14.01
CA PHE A 168 4.25 -3.98 12.76
C PHE A 168 2.73 -3.92 12.75
N GLN A 169 2.19 -3.61 11.59
CA GLN A 169 0.79 -3.78 11.22
C GLN A 169 0.74 -4.35 9.80
N LEU A 170 -0.45 -4.70 9.31
CA LEU A 170 -0.61 -5.16 7.93
C LEU A 170 -0.92 -3.97 7.01
N CYS A 171 -0.38 -4.00 5.80
CA CYS A 171 -0.96 -3.35 4.66
C CYS A 171 -1.92 -4.34 3.99
N TYR A 172 -3.20 -3.97 3.95
CA TYR A 172 -4.25 -4.77 3.33
C TYR A 172 -4.52 -4.28 1.93
N ASP A 173 -4.15 -5.04 0.91
CA ASP A 173 -4.49 -4.72 -0.47
C ASP A 173 -5.67 -5.57 -0.95
N THR A 174 -6.77 -4.92 -1.32
CA THR A 174 -8.00 -5.57 -1.78
C THR A 174 -7.78 -6.43 -3.02
N PHE A 175 -6.90 -5.98 -3.95
CA PHE A 175 -6.55 -6.73 -5.14
C PHE A 175 -5.70 -7.95 -4.83
N GLN A 176 -4.68 -7.83 -3.97
CA GLN A 176 -3.83 -8.95 -3.58
C GLN A 176 -4.62 -10.01 -2.81
N PHE A 177 -5.55 -9.60 -1.95
CA PHE A 177 -6.47 -10.46 -1.24
C PHE A 177 -7.38 -11.25 -2.20
N PHE A 178 -8.00 -10.56 -3.17
CA PHE A 178 -8.80 -11.17 -4.22
C PHE A 178 -7.97 -12.11 -5.10
N ARG A 179 -6.76 -11.70 -5.48
CA ARG A 179 -5.88 -12.42 -6.41
C ARG A 179 -5.46 -13.79 -5.89
N CYS A 180 -5.12 -13.90 -4.61
CA CYS A 180 -4.73 -15.18 -4.00
C CYS A 180 -5.92 -16.00 -3.48
N GLY A 181 -7.14 -15.49 -3.55
CA GLY A 181 -8.33 -16.15 -3.03
C GLY A 181 -8.34 -16.25 -1.50
N ASP A 182 -7.69 -15.29 -0.81
CA ASP A 182 -7.73 -15.23 0.66
C ASP A 182 -9.16 -14.91 1.13
N THR A 183 -9.54 -15.45 2.27
CA THR A 183 -10.87 -15.28 2.88
C THR A 183 -10.83 -14.81 4.32
N GLN A 184 -9.62 -14.72 4.89
CA GLN A 184 -9.44 -14.35 6.29
C GLN A 184 -9.02 -12.88 6.41
N LEU A 185 -9.96 -12.02 6.78
CA LEU A 185 -9.70 -10.64 7.11
C LEU A 185 -9.33 -10.51 8.59
N VAL A 186 -8.23 -9.82 8.90
CA VAL A 186 -7.73 -9.58 10.27
C VAL A 186 -7.71 -8.07 10.55
N PRO A 187 -8.88 -7.43 10.71
CA PRO A 187 -9.01 -5.97 10.71
C PRO A 187 -8.24 -5.26 11.81
N ASP A 188 -8.15 -5.89 13.00
CA ASP A 188 -7.46 -5.31 14.18
C ASP A 188 -5.95 -5.17 13.98
N ARG A 189 -5.40 -5.75 12.92
CA ARG A 189 -3.98 -5.73 12.59
C ARG A 189 -3.65 -4.86 11.38
N ILE A 190 -4.67 -4.28 10.72
CA ILE A 190 -4.49 -3.48 9.51
C ILE A 190 -4.25 -2.01 9.89
N GLY A 191 -3.12 -1.46 9.44
CA GLY A 191 -2.77 -0.05 9.61
C GLY A 191 -2.95 0.78 8.35
N LEU A 192 -2.85 0.16 7.17
CA LEU A 192 -3.02 0.78 5.87
C LEU A 192 -3.84 -0.16 4.97
N ALA A 193 -4.68 0.39 4.12
CA ALA A 193 -5.36 -0.38 3.08
C ALA A 193 -5.10 0.21 1.69
N HIS A 194 -4.85 -0.67 0.71
CA HIS A 194 -4.78 -0.33 -0.70
C HIS A 194 -6.03 -0.82 -1.42
N MET A 195 -6.46 -0.11 -2.44
CA MET A 195 -7.55 -0.51 -3.31
C MET A 195 -7.24 -0.18 -4.77
N SER A 196 -7.69 -1.03 -5.67
CA SER A 196 -7.70 -0.81 -7.11
C SER A 196 -8.78 -1.66 -7.77
N GLY A 197 -9.24 -1.27 -8.95
CA GLY A 197 -10.30 -1.96 -9.68
C GLY A 197 -9.74 -2.88 -10.77
N ILE A 198 -10.48 -3.93 -11.09
CA ILE A 198 -10.23 -4.83 -12.21
C ILE A 198 -11.46 -4.91 -13.10
N ALA A 199 -11.33 -4.43 -14.34
CA ALA A 199 -12.37 -4.52 -15.35
C ALA A 199 -12.25 -5.79 -16.24
N ARG A 200 -11.04 -6.35 -16.36
CA ARG A 200 -10.78 -7.56 -17.17
C ARG A 200 -11.53 -8.77 -16.66
N THR A 201 -12.22 -9.48 -17.58
CA THR A 201 -13.03 -10.68 -17.26
C THR A 201 -12.48 -11.96 -17.87
N ASP A 202 -11.50 -11.86 -18.76
CA ASP A 202 -10.92 -12.95 -19.54
C ASP A 202 -9.81 -13.71 -18.81
N LEU A 203 -9.30 -13.21 -17.69
CA LEU A 203 -8.26 -13.85 -16.88
C LEU A 203 -8.82 -14.36 -15.54
N ALA A 204 -8.27 -15.47 -15.07
CA ALA A 204 -8.49 -15.89 -13.68
C ALA A 204 -7.80 -14.91 -12.71
N PRO A 205 -8.30 -14.76 -11.46
CA PRO A 205 -7.69 -13.84 -10.50
C PRO A 205 -6.17 -14.03 -10.33
N ALA A 206 -5.71 -15.27 -10.25
CA ALA A 206 -4.29 -15.60 -10.08
C ALA A 206 -3.39 -15.27 -11.29
N ASP A 207 -3.97 -14.99 -12.46
CA ASP A 207 -3.26 -14.65 -13.70
C ASP A 207 -3.23 -13.13 -13.97
N LEU A 208 -3.98 -12.35 -13.18
CA LEU A 208 -3.95 -10.89 -13.24
C LEU A 208 -2.58 -10.36 -12.79
N THR A 209 -2.18 -9.23 -13.36
CA THR A 209 -0.89 -8.58 -13.13
C THR A 209 -1.08 -7.15 -12.62
N GLU A 210 -0.02 -6.51 -12.16
CA GLU A 210 -0.09 -5.11 -11.69
C GLU A 210 -0.62 -4.15 -12.78
N PRO A 211 -0.22 -4.24 -14.08
CA PRO A 211 -0.82 -3.42 -15.14
C PRO A 211 -2.33 -3.56 -15.34
N ASP A 212 -2.96 -4.61 -14.84
CA ASP A 212 -4.43 -4.77 -14.93
C ASP A 212 -5.18 -3.94 -13.86
N ARG A 213 -4.47 -3.37 -12.88
CA ARG A 213 -5.04 -2.60 -11.77
C ARG A 213 -5.41 -1.19 -12.20
N GLY A 214 -6.71 -0.93 -12.33
CA GLY A 214 -7.28 0.36 -12.70
C GLY A 214 -8.05 1.05 -11.58
N LEU A 215 -8.92 1.98 -11.96
CA LEU A 215 -9.86 2.64 -11.06
C LEU A 215 -11.09 1.75 -10.80
N ILE A 216 -11.80 2.02 -9.71
CA ILE A 216 -12.98 1.24 -9.28
C ILE A 216 -14.24 1.85 -9.89
N PHE A 217 -14.99 1.06 -10.65
CA PHE A 217 -16.24 1.40 -11.28
C PHE A 217 -17.28 0.28 -11.16
N VAL A 218 -18.44 0.51 -11.72
CA VAL A 218 -19.48 -0.53 -11.89
C VAL A 218 -18.88 -1.72 -12.65
N GLY A 219 -19.03 -2.91 -12.09
CA GLY A 219 -18.48 -4.15 -12.69
C GLY A 219 -17.07 -4.50 -12.24
N ASP A 220 -16.51 -3.76 -11.27
CA ASP A 220 -15.26 -4.16 -10.62
C ASP A 220 -15.35 -5.58 -10.04
N ARG A 221 -14.37 -6.42 -10.39
CA ARG A 221 -14.33 -7.84 -10.01
C ARG A 221 -13.67 -8.11 -8.67
N VAL A 222 -12.90 -7.16 -8.15
CA VAL A 222 -12.16 -7.30 -6.89
C VAL A 222 -13.11 -7.43 -5.70
N GLY A 223 -14.31 -6.86 -5.84
CA GLY A 223 -15.27 -6.82 -4.74
C GLY A 223 -14.90 -5.79 -3.68
N ASN A 224 -14.25 -4.70 -4.10
CA ASN A 224 -13.75 -3.64 -3.22
C ASN A 224 -14.78 -3.18 -2.19
N ILE A 225 -16.03 -2.96 -2.62
CA ILE A 225 -17.09 -2.45 -1.73
C ILE A 225 -17.39 -3.42 -0.58
N ALA A 226 -17.45 -4.72 -0.86
CA ALA A 226 -17.68 -5.72 0.19
C ALA A 226 -16.52 -5.80 1.17
N GLN A 227 -15.29 -5.78 0.67
CA GLN A 227 -14.07 -5.80 1.47
C GLN A 227 -13.95 -4.53 2.35
N LEU A 228 -14.16 -3.35 1.79
CA LEU A 228 -14.11 -2.08 2.53
C LEU A 228 -15.24 -1.95 3.57
N ARG A 229 -16.44 -2.48 3.28
CA ARG A 229 -17.52 -2.59 4.28
C ARG A 229 -17.12 -3.48 5.46
N ALA A 230 -16.46 -4.60 5.18
CA ALA A 230 -15.98 -5.48 6.25
C ALA A 230 -14.95 -4.76 7.14
N LEU A 231 -14.01 -4.03 6.55
CA LEU A 231 -13.07 -3.19 7.29
C LEU A 231 -13.80 -2.11 8.12
N GLN A 232 -14.74 -1.41 7.51
CA GLN A 232 -15.52 -0.37 8.18
C GLN A 232 -16.33 -0.91 9.36
N ALA A 233 -17.00 -2.06 9.18
CA ALA A 233 -17.78 -2.73 10.20
C ALA A 233 -16.91 -3.19 11.38
N ALA A 234 -15.69 -3.64 11.10
CA ALA A 234 -14.70 -4.02 12.11
C ALA A 234 -14.04 -2.82 12.82
N GLY A 235 -14.41 -1.59 12.43
CA GLY A 235 -13.89 -0.39 13.10
C GLY A 235 -12.59 0.16 12.56
N TYR A 236 -12.12 -0.26 11.37
CA TYR A 236 -10.94 0.30 10.74
C TYR A 236 -11.01 1.83 10.59
N ARG A 237 -9.91 2.52 10.86
CA ARG A 237 -9.81 4.00 10.87
C ARG A 237 -8.60 4.53 10.10
N GLY A 238 -7.78 3.65 9.55
CA GLY A 238 -6.62 4.03 8.73
C GLY A 238 -7.02 4.61 7.37
N PHE A 239 -6.04 4.97 6.59
CA PHE A 239 -6.26 5.40 5.21
C PHE A 239 -6.55 4.21 4.29
N VAL A 240 -7.44 4.46 3.32
CA VAL A 240 -7.67 3.58 2.17
C VAL A 240 -7.12 4.31 0.94
N SER A 241 -6.04 3.81 0.39
CA SER A 241 -5.30 4.47 -0.68
C SER A 241 -5.63 3.84 -2.04
N MET A 242 -5.98 4.67 -3.01
CA MET A 242 -6.15 4.24 -4.41
C MET A 242 -4.78 4.00 -5.02
N GLU A 243 -4.52 2.74 -5.42
CA GLU A 243 -3.22 2.29 -5.93
C GLU A 243 -3.36 1.55 -7.28
N PRO A 244 -3.71 2.25 -8.35
CA PRO A 244 -3.73 1.69 -9.69
C PRO A 244 -2.32 1.65 -10.29
N PHE A 245 -2.09 0.64 -11.14
CA PHE A 245 -0.84 0.49 -11.88
C PHE A 245 -1.06 0.48 -13.39
N SER A 246 -2.32 0.52 -13.87
CA SER A 246 -2.57 0.44 -15.30
C SER A 246 -2.02 1.66 -16.05
N PRO A 247 -1.38 1.45 -17.21
CA PRO A 247 -0.90 2.54 -18.05
C PRO A 247 -2.03 3.50 -18.47
N GLU A 248 -3.25 3.01 -18.63
CA GLU A 248 -4.42 3.80 -18.99
C GLU A 248 -4.75 4.85 -17.91
N VAL A 249 -4.62 4.48 -16.64
CA VAL A 249 -4.81 5.42 -15.53
C VAL A 249 -3.65 6.42 -15.48
N GLN A 250 -2.42 5.91 -15.58
CA GLN A 250 -1.22 6.75 -15.46
C GLN A 250 -1.11 7.80 -16.57
N THR A 251 -1.65 7.53 -17.75
CA THR A 251 -1.61 8.44 -18.91
C THR A 251 -2.93 9.16 -19.20
N ASP A 252 -3.91 9.04 -18.32
CA ASP A 252 -5.24 9.62 -18.51
C ASP A 252 -5.18 11.16 -18.45
N PRO A 253 -5.55 11.87 -19.53
CA PRO A 253 -5.56 13.33 -19.54
C PRO A 253 -6.62 13.96 -18.62
N ARG A 254 -7.60 13.17 -18.15
CA ARG A 254 -8.64 13.58 -17.19
C ARG A 254 -8.50 12.85 -15.86
N LEU A 255 -7.28 12.49 -15.48
CA LEU A 255 -7.00 11.67 -14.30
C LEU A 255 -7.68 12.18 -13.03
N ALA A 256 -7.63 13.50 -12.77
CA ALA A 256 -8.24 14.07 -11.57
C ALA A 256 -9.77 13.87 -11.53
N GLU A 257 -10.45 14.02 -12.68
CA GLU A 257 -11.89 13.81 -12.81
C GLU A 257 -12.25 12.34 -12.56
N HIS A 258 -11.53 11.42 -13.21
CA HIS A 258 -11.81 9.99 -13.12
C HIS A 258 -11.43 9.40 -11.73
N LEU A 259 -10.32 9.85 -11.12
CA LEU A 259 -9.98 9.49 -9.75
C LEU A 259 -11.07 9.95 -8.77
N ARG A 260 -11.50 11.20 -8.87
CA ARG A 260 -12.60 11.73 -8.04
C ARG A 260 -13.87 10.90 -8.24
N ALA A 261 -14.28 10.68 -9.48
CA ALA A 261 -15.48 9.89 -9.79
C ALA A 261 -15.41 8.47 -9.22
N SER A 262 -14.26 7.83 -9.28
CA SER A 262 -14.02 6.51 -8.69
C SER A 262 -14.14 6.54 -7.16
N LEU A 263 -13.53 7.52 -6.49
CA LEU A 263 -13.61 7.66 -5.03
C LEU A 263 -15.02 8.01 -4.56
N ASP A 264 -15.72 8.90 -5.27
CA ASP A 264 -17.11 9.27 -4.98
C ASP A 264 -18.04 8.06 -5.15
N TYR A 265 -17.82 7.23 -6.18
CA TYR A 265 -18.55 5.98 -6.39
C TYR A 265 -18.35 5.01 -5.20
N VAL A 266 -17.11 4.81 -4.75
CA VAL A 266 -16.81 3.97 -3.58
C VAL A 266 -17.48 4.55 -2.33
N ALA A 267 -17.32 5.85 -2.06
CA ALA A 267 -17.89 6.52 -0.89
C ALA A 267 -19.42 6.42 -0.86
N MET A 268 -20.09 6.65 -1.99
CA MET A 268 -21.54 6.54 -2.13
C MET A 268 -22.04 5.13 -1.78
N LEU A 269 -21.38 4.10 -2.33
CA LEU A 269 -21.76 2.72 -2.06
C LEU A 269 -21.51 2.30 -0.60
N LEU A 270 -20.42 2.76 0.00
CA LEU A 270 -20.14 2.51 1.43
C LEU A 270 -21.20 3.15 2.33
N ALA A 271 -21.65 4.37 2.00
CA ALA A 271 -22.69 5.08 2.75
C ALA A 271 -24.06 4.39 2.63
N ALA A 272 -24.44 3.90 1.44
CA ALA A 272 -25.71 3.22 1.21
C ALA A 272 -25.86 1.89 1.97
N GLY A 273 -24.78 1.25 2.39
CA GLY A 273 -24.79 0.01 3.19
C GLY A 273 -24.80 0.22 4.70
N ALA A 274 -24.63 1.46 5.19
CA ALA A 274 -24.61 1.77 6.61
C ALA A 274 -26.03 1.90 7.24
N GLY A 275 -27.08 1.78 6.44
CA GLY A 275 -28.48 1.95 6.84
C GLY A 275 -29.34 0.69 6.75
N ALA A 276 -28.76 -0.50 6.53
CA ALA A 276 -29.48 -1.76 6.43
C ALA A 276 -29.21 -2.69 7.63
#